data_435911be37a20655f2d1c79c3bdc3b24
#
_entry.id   435911be37a20655f2d1c79c3bdc3b24
#
_cell.length_a   1.000
_cell.length_b   1.000
_cell.length_c   1.000
_cell.angle_alpha   90.00
_cell.angle_beta   90.00
_cell.angle_gamma   90.00
#
_symmetry.space_group_name_H-M   'P 1'
#
loop_
_entity.id
_entity.type
_entity.pdbx_description
1 polymer ?
#
loop_
_entity_poly.entity_id
_entity_poly.type
_entity_poly.pdbx_seq_one_letter_code
_entity_poly.pdbx_strand_id
1 'polypeptide(L)'
;FYFTPCAAKIAQFNTEGSEENRLFDGIINIDTAYNLVSTYLAKQDQVQEGSLTFAMCTKHALLWSLVKGQIPSHEGRTLAVDEMHNVIEFLEILEEEAQTSLQFLELDACAEGCVGGILTVRNRFLASERLKYYSQQLPDVLDEVLTKRIRDQRKAFQNDLRLPPFEATMTMGLDTDRSRALYKLQKVTDILKVLPGIDCGLCGSPTCKSLAEDIARGQASLKQCVVLKLRNAQSSSSLSRIWGDPARVEDV
;
A
#
# COMPACT_ATOMS: atom_id res chain seq x y z
N PHE A 1 7.99 14.91 -5.58
CA PHE A 1 7.99 13.70 -4.75
C PHE A 1 6.57 13.40 -4.25
N TYR A 2 6.26 12.13 -4.18
CA TYR A 2 5.00 11.65 -3.64
C TYR A 2 5.22 10.95 -2.30
N PHE A 3 4.56 11.43 -1.24
CA PHE A 3 4.61 10.83 0.09
C PHE A 3 3.42 9.89 0.28
N THR A 4 3.67 8.65 0.69
CA THR A 4 2.60 7.66 0.80
C THR A 4 2.83 6.66 1.95
N PRO A 5 1.76 6.25 2.65
CA PRO A 5 1.81 5.11 3.58
C PRO A 5 1.58 3.77 2.89
N CYS A 6 1.52 3.73 1.55
CA CYS A 6 1.05 2.58 0.78
C CYS A 6 2.21 1.84 0.11
N ALA A 7 2.49 0.61 0.56
CA ALA A 7 3.50 -0.25 -0.06
C ALA A 7 3.15 -0.61 -1.51
N ALA A 8 1.85 -0.79 -1.83
CA ALA A 8 1.40 -1.10 -3.18
C ALA A 8 1.70 0.04 -4.16
N LYS A 9 1.48 1.31 -3.76
CA LYS A 9 1.83 2.46 -4.60
C LYS A 9 3.34 2.60 -4.81
N ILE A 10 4.15 2.25 -3.81
CA ILE A 10 5.61 2.21 -3.95
C ILE A 10 6.03 1.11 -4.93
N ALA A 11 5.45 -0.08 -4.81
CA ALA A 11 5.70 -1.17 -5.73
C ALA A 11 5.29 -0.81 -7.16
N GLN A 12 4.10 -0.25 -7.34
CA GLN A 12 3.61 0.24 -8.63
C GLN A 12 4.56 1.26 -9.25
N PHE A 13 4.98 2.27 -8.51
CA PHE A 13 5.93 3.28 -8.98
C PHE A 13 7.25 2.67 -9.47
N ASN A 14 7.71 1.59 -8.84
CA ASN A 14 8.96 0.92 -9.19
C ASN A 14 8.81 -0.10 -10.34
N THR A 15 7.60 -0.58 -10.61
CA THR A 15 7.34 -1.64 -11.61
C THR A 15 6.73 -1.12 -12.90
N GLU A 16 5.99 -0.02 -12.86
CA GLU A 16 5.30 0.54 -14.02
C GLU A 16 6.19 1.49 -14.81
N GLY A 17 6.35 1.14 -16.06
CA GLY A 17 6.61 2.03 -17.17
C GLY A 17 8.01 2.56 -17.33
N SER A 18 8.25 3.08 -18.54
CA SER A 18 9.43 3.87 -18.86
C SER A 18 9.49 5.11 -17.95
N GLU A 19 10.67 5.58 -17.64
CA GLU A 19 10.90 6.81 -16.86
C GLU A 19 10.13 8.02 -17.42
N GLU A 20 9.82 8.01 -18.70
CA GLU A 20 9.06 9.02 -19.43
C GLU A 20 7.60 9.19 -18.96
N ASN A 21 7.01 8.17 -18.35
CA ASN A 21 5.61 8.19 -17.89
C ASN A 21 5.47 8.44 -16.38
N ARG A 22 6.54 8.75 -15.66
CA ARG A 22 6.50 8.99 -14.22
C ARG A 22 6.02 10.41 -13.93
N LEU A 23 4.88 10.50 -13.24
CA LEU A 23 4.34 11.78 -12.77
C LEU A 23 5.19 12.43 -11.66
N PHE A 24 6.04 11.66 -11.00
CA PHE A 24 6.84 12.08 -9.86
C PHE A 24 8.30 11.67 -10.04
N ASP A 25 9.24 12.53 -9.61
CA ASP A 25 10.66 12.23 -9.60
C ASP A 25 11.05 11.16 -8.57
N GLY A 26 10.18 10.91 -7.58
CA GLY A 26 10.42 9.90 -6.57
C GLY A 26 9.22 9.70 -5.65
N ILE A 27 9.22 8.55 -4.97
CA ILE A 27 8.22 8.19 -3.98
C ILE A 27 8.89 7.94 -2.64
N ILE A 28 8.31 8.47 -1.57
CA ILE A 28 8.85 8.40 -0.21
C ILE A 28 7.76 7.85 0.71
N ASN A 29 8.08 6.84 1.50
CA ASN A 29 7.18 6.35 2.52
C ASN A 29 7.07 7.32 3.70
N ILE A 30 5.91 7.34 4.35
CA ILE A 30 5.63 8.27 5.45
C ILE A 30 6.48 7.99 6.68
N ASP A 31 6.83 6.74 6.98
CA ASP A 31 7.69 6.39 8.12
C ASP A 31 9.11 6.95 7.94
N THR A 32 9.69 6.87 6.75
CA THR A 32 10.98 7.50 6.44
C THR A 32 10.90 9.01 6.57
N ALA A 33 9.87 9.64 6.01
CA ALA A 33 9.66 11.07 6.12
C ALA A 33 9.51 11.51 7.59
N TYR A 34 8.73 10.77 8.38
CA TYR A 34 8.57 11.02 9.81
C TYR A 34 9.90 10.93 10.57
N ASN A 35 10.71 9.90 10.30
CA ASN A 35 12.00 9.71 10.96
C ASN A 35 12.97 10.84 10.61
N LEU A 36 13.01 11.29 9.36
CA LEU A 36 13.83 12.42 8.93
C LEU A 36 13.41 13.71 9.64
N VAL A 37 12.12 14.02 9.65
CA VAL A 37 11.58 15.21 10.32
C VAL A 37 11.84 15.15 11.83
N SER A 38 11.58 14.02 12.48
CA SER A 38 11.81 13.83 13.91
C SER A 38 13.28 14.00 14.28
N THR A 39 14.18 13.46 13.44
CA THR A 39 15.63 13.60 13.65
C THR A 39 16.07 15.06 13.48
N TYR A 40 15.48 15.78 12.54
CA TYR A 40 15.75 17.21 12.33
C TYR A 40 15.26 18.03 13.53
N LEU A 41 14.03 17.82 13.98
CA LEU A 41 13.43 18.55 15.11
C LEU A 41 14.19 18.30 16.42
N ALA A 42 14.67 17.07 16.64
CA ALA A 42 15.46 16.74 17.83
C ALA A 42 16.81 17.48 17.92
N LYS A 43 17.31 18.03 16.82
CA LYS A 43 18.54 18.82 16.75
C LYS A 43 18.31 20.32 16.89
N GLN A 44 17.06 20.77 16.96
CA GLN A 44 16.69 22.18 17.05
C GLN A 44 16.40 22.53 18.52
N ASP A 45 17.16 23.44 19.11
CA ASP A 45 16.96 23.92 20.49
C ASP A 45 15.69 24.75 20.70
N GLN A 46 15.17 25.33 19.64
CA GLN A 46 13.91 26.07 19.61
C GLN A 46 13.16 25.81 18.32
N VAL A 47 12.05 25.12 18.41
CA VAL A 47 11.05 25.11 17.34
C VAL A 47 10.22 26.37 17.51
N GLN A 48 10.34 27.34 16.59
CA GLN A 48 9.36 28.42 16.52
C GLN A 48 8.00 27.78 16.23
N GLU A 49 7.06 27.95 17.15
CA GLU A 49 5.65 27.66 16.88
C GLU A 49 5.19 28.58 15.75
N GLY A 50 5.49 28.17 14.52
CA GLY A 50 4.89 28.78 13.35
C GLY A 50 3.41 28.49 13.38
N SER A 51 2.59 29.49 13.23
CA SER A 51 1.17 29.31 12.91
C SER A 51 1.08 28.35 11.74
N LEU A 52 0.52 27.15 11.97
CA LEU A 52 0.18 26.22 10.92
C LEU A 52 -0.83 26.92 9.99
N THR A 53 -0.33 27.58 8.97
CA THR A 53 -1.17 28.15 7.91
C THR A 53 -1.66 26.97 7.06
N PHE A 54 -2.72 26.32 7.49
CA PHE A 54 -3.50 25.37 6.69
C PHE A 54 -4.25 26.07 5.52
N ALA A 55 -3.83 27.27 5.15
CA ALA A 55 -4.49 28.11 4.15
C ALA A 55 -4.66 27.44 2.76
N MET A 56 -3.95 26.33 2.52
CA MET A 56 -3.98 25.62 1.25
C MET A 56 -4.71 24.27 1.31
N CYS A 57 -5.35 23.93 2.43
CA CYS A 57 -6.03 22.65 2.61
C CYS A 57 -7.47 22.88 3.09
N THR A 58 -8.41 22.13 2.50
CA THR A 58 -9.79 22.09 3.00
C THR A 58 -9.99 20.93 3.94
N LYS A 59 -11.06 20.99 4.72
CA LYS A 59 -11.53 19.88 5.57
C LYS A 59 -11.63 18.56 4.77
N HIS A 60 -12.27 18.61 3.61
CA HIS A 60 -12.43 17.42 2.75
C HIS A 60 -11.09 16.88 2.23
N ALA A 61 -10.17 17.75 1.87
CA ALA A 61 -8.85 17.33 1.40
C ALA A 61 -8.05 16.59 2.49
N LEU A 62 -8.16 17.03 3.76
CA LEU A 62 -7.53 16.34 4.88
C LEU A 62 -8.19 14.99 5.17
N LEU A 63 -9.52 14.92 5.10
CA LEU A 63 -10.28 13.71 5.39
C LEU A 63 -10.22 12.67 4.26
N TRP A 64 -9.73 13.01 3.08
CA TRP A 64 -9.65 12.09 1.93
C TRP A 64 -8.86 10.81 2.23
N SER A 65 -7.95 10.84 3.16
CA SER A 65 -7.18 9.66 3.56
C SER A 65 -7.93 8.68 4.46
N LEU A 66 -9.12 9.03 4.93
CA LEU A 66 -9.99 8.21 5.75
C LEU A 66 -11.06 7.52 4.92
N VAL A 67 -11.56 6.40 5.40
CA VAL A 67 -12.76 5.74 4.84
C VAL A 67 -13.92 6.75 4.83
N LYS A 68 -14.67 6.77 3.76
CA LYS A 68 -15.74 7.74 3.45
C LYS A 68 -15.23 9.18 3.21
N GLY A 69 -13.92 9.36 3.11
CA GLY A 69 -13.32 10.68 2.89
C GLY A 69 -13.57 11.23 1.49
N GLN A 70 -13.82 10.39 0.51
CA GLN A 70 -14.09 10.76 -0.87
C GLN A 70 -15.59 10.93 -1.16
N ILE A 71 -16.46 10.26 -0.40
CA ILE A 71 -17.92 10.27 -0.57
C ILE A 71 -18.52 11.69 -0.58
N PRO A 72 -18.14 12.63 0.31
CA PRO A 72 -18.75 13.97 0.32
C PRO A 72 -18.61 14.76 -0.99
N SER A 73 -17.69 14.36 -1.85
CA SER A 73 -17.48 15.00 -3.17
C SER A 73 -18.43 14.49 -4.25
N HIS A 74 -19.27 13.49 -3.94
CA HIS A 74 -20.14 12.81 -4.89
C HIS A 74 -21.61 12.89 -4.46
N GLU A 75 -22.47 13.15 -5.44
CA GLU A 75 -23.92 13.14 -5.24
C GLU A 75 -24.48 11.73 -5.54
N GLY A 76 -25.63 11.42 -4.95
CA GLY A 76 -26.34 10.17 -5.21
C GLY A 76 -26.04 9.04 -4.21
N ARG A 77 -26.29 7.80 -4.63
CA ARG A 77 -26.07 6.63 -3.77
C ARG A 77 -24.60 6.23 -3.81
N THR A 78 -23.95 6.36 -2.70
CA THR A 78 -22.53 6.11 -2.51
C THR A 78 -22.31 5.03 -1.46
N LEU A 79 -21.24 4.24 -1.61
CA LEU A 79 -20.83 3.24 -0.64
C LEU A 79 -19.30 3.29 -0.48
N ALA A 80 -18.83 3.08 0.75
CA ALA A 80 -17.41 2.86 1.03
C ALA A 80 -17.22 1.48 1.65
N VAL A 81 -16.22 0.75 1.17
CA VAL A 81 -15.80 -0.55 1.68
C VAL A 81 -14.31 -0.49 1.93
N ASP A 82 -13.89 -0.89 3.11
CA ASP A 82 -12.48 -0.97 3.47
C ASP A 82 -12.05 -2.41 3.85
N GLU A 83 -10.75 -2.60 3.95
CA GLU A 83 -10.07 -3.88 4.08
C GLU A 83 -10.17 -4.77 2.83
N MET A 84 -9.02 -5.26 2.37
CA MET A 84 -8.90 -5.98 1.10
C MET A 84 -9.87 -7.17 0.98
N HIS A 85 -10.07 -7.93 2.06
CA HIS A 85 -10.96 -9.09 2.03
C HIS A 85 -12.43 -8.69 1.87
N ASN A 86 -12.88 -7.62 2.54
CA ASN A 86 -14.22 -7.09 2.36
C ASN A 86 -14.43 -6.53 0.96
N VAL A 87 -13.40 -5.86 0.41
CA VAL A 87 -13.43 -5.30 -0.96
C VAL A 87 -13.58 -6.42 -1.98
N ILE A 88 -12.83 -7.51 -1.84
CA ILE A 88 -12.90 -8.67 -2.76
C ILE A 88 -14.30 -9.32 -2.67
N GLU A 89 -14.76 -9.64 -1.46
CA GLU A 89 -16.08 -10.24 -1.23
C GLU A 89 -17.21 -9.35 -1.80
N PHE A 90 -17.12 -8.04 -1.57
CA PHE A 90 -18.11 -7.10 -2.08
C PHE A 90 -18.10 -7.05 -3.62
N LEU A 91 -16.93 -7.06 -4.27
CA LEU A 91 -16.83 -7.06 -5.73
C LEU A 91 -17.39 -8.35 -6.34
N GLU A 92 -17.18 -9.50 -5.71
CA GLU A 92 -17.78 -10.78 -6.12
C GLU A 92 -19.31 -10.71 -6.08
N ILE A 93 -19.88 -10.18 -4.99
CA ILE A 93 -21.35 -9.98 -4.88
C ILE A 93 -21.84 -9.01 -5.96
N LEU A 94 -21.08 -7.94 -6.22
CA LEU A 94 -21.45 -6.92 -7.20
C LEU A 94 -21.47 -7.47 -8.63
N GLU A 95 -20.60 -8.43 -8.97
CA GLU A 95 -20.61 -9.12 -10.26
C GLU A 95 -21.86 -10.00 -10.45
N GLU A 96 -22.37 -10.58 -9.37
CA GLU A 96 -23.58 -11.41 -9.39
C GLU A 96 -24.86 -10.56 -9.46
N GLU A 97 -24.85 -9.38 -8.86
CA GLU A 97 -25.97 -8.43 -8.85
C GLU A 97 -25.96 -7.55 -10.10
N ALA A 98 -26.63 -7.97 -11.15
CA ALA A 98 -26.67 -7.27 -12.46
C ALA A 98 -27.23 -5.83 -12.44
N GLN A 99 -27.80 -5.35 -11.34
CA GLN A 99 -28.34 -4.00 -11.21
C GLN A 99 -28.06 -3.41 -9.82
N THR A 100 -27.00 -2.65 -9.71
CA THR A 100 -26.83 -1.78 -8.54
C THR A 100 -27.22 -0.35 -8.90
N SER A 101 -27.91 0.32 -8.00
CA SER A 101 -28.21 1.76 -8.12
C SER A 101 -27.10 2.63 -7.50
N LEU A 102 -25.94 2.05 -7.21
CA LEU A 102 -24.77 2.78 -6.71
C LEU A 102 -24.17 3.62 -7.83
N GLN A 103 -23.87 4.87 -7.52
CA GLN A 103 -23.29 5.84 -8.44
C GLN A 103 -21.81 6.10 -8.18
N PHE A 104 -21.39 5.90 -6.93
CA PHE A 104 -19.99 6.02 -6.54
C PHE A 104 -19.64 4.95 -5.50
N LEU A 105 -18.49 4.33 -5.70
CA LEU A 105 -17.95 3.30 -4.84
C LEU A 105 -16.52 3.67 -4.44
N GLU A 106 -16.29 3.85 -3.13
CA GLU A 106 -14.98 4.06 -2.54
C GLU A 106 -14.47 2.71 -2.01
N LEU A 107 -13.33 2.26 -2.52
CA LEU A 107 -12.73 0.98 -2.15
C LEU A 107 -11.34 1.21 -1.56
N ASP A 108 -11.19 0.90 -0.29
CA ASP A 108 -9.93 1.06 0.43
C ASP A 108 -9.31 -0.30 0.78
N ALA A 109 -8.07 -0.54 0.34
CA ALA A 109 -7.39 -1.80 0.65
C ALA A 109 -6.99 -1.94 2.13
N CYS A 110 -6.86 -0.83 2.84
CA CYS A 110 -6.45 -0.80 4.25
C CYS A 110 -7.64 -0.45 5.15
N ALA A 111 -7.69 -1.04 6.35
CA ALA A 111 -8.67 -0.67 7.38
C ALA A 111 -8.50 0.80 7.80
N GLU A 112 -9.59 1.53 7.95
CA GLU A 112 -9.63 2.98 8.21
C GLU A 112 -9.07 3.83 7.04
N GLY A 113 -8.93 3.27 5.83
CA GLY A 113 -8.36 3.96 4.67
C GLY A 113 -6.84 4.08 4.72
N CYS A 114 -6.28 5.11 4.10
CA CYS A 114 -4.82 5.28 4.00
C CYS A 114 -4.12 5.45 5.35
N VAL A 115 -4.81 5.91 6.39
CA VAL A 115 -4.22 6.01 7.75
C VAL A 115 -3.93 4.66 8.38
N GLY A 116 -4.55 3.58 7.90
CA GLY A 116 -4.25 2.20 8.26
C GLY A 116 -3.19 1.54 7.39
N GLY A 117 -2.56 2.29 6.50
CA GLY A 117 -1.50 1.77 5.62
C GLY A 117 -0.31 1.20 6.40
N ILE A 118 0.31 0.16 5.86
CA ILE A 118 1.38 -0.60 6.52
C ILE A 118 2.63 0.25 6.83
N LEU A 119 2.83 1.35 6.12
CA LEU A 119 3.98 2.26 6.30
C LEU A 119 3.62 3.52 7.11
N THR A 120 2.56 3.46 7.91
CA THR A 120 2.22 4.51 8.88
C THR A 120 2.99 4.30 10.20
N VAL A 121 3.26 5.40 10.92
CA VAL A 121 4.03 5.38 12.18
C VAL A 121 3.16 5.38 13.44
N ARG A 122 1.84 5.46 13.29
CA ARG A 122 0.91 5.60 14.41
C ARG A 122 -0.23 4.58 14.31
N ASN A 123 -0.85 4.32 15.46
CA ASN A 123 -2.07 3.54 15.51
C ASN A 123 -3.17 4.22 14.66
N ARG A 124 -3.79 3.45 13.75
CA ARG A 124 -4.77 3.94 12.77
C ARG A 124 -5.97 4.64 13.40
N PHE A 125 -6.48 4.14 14.52
CA PHE A 125 -7.64 4.73 15.19
C PHE A 125 -7.32 6.09 15.79
N LEU A 126 -6.14 6.22 16.44
CA LEU A 126 -5.67 7.51 16.96
C LEU A 126 -5.33 8.50 15.84
N ALA A 127 -4.82 8.02 14.72
CA ALA A 127 -4.55 8.86 13.55
C ALA A 127 -5.86 9.36 12.92
N SER A 128 -6.84 8.49 12.76
CA SER A 128 -8.19 8.84 12.27
C SER A 128 -8.86 9.89 13.15
N GLU A 129 -8.83 9.71 14.48
CA GLU A 129 -9.36 10.68 15.44
C GLU A 129 -8.68 12.06 15.31
N ARG A 130 -7.35 12.08 15.28
CA ARG A 130 -6.58 13.33 15.15
C ARG A 130 -6.88 14.06 13.83
N LEU A 131 -6.96 13.34 12.72
CA LEU A 131 -7.30 13.96 11.44
C LEU A 131 -8.71 14.58 11.48
N LYS A 132 -9.68 13.88 12.08
CA LYS A 132 -11.03 14.42 12.32
C LYS A 132 -10.99 15.67 13.19
N TYR A 133 -10.20 15.66 14.26
CA TYR A 133 -10.03 16.83 15.13
C TYR A 133 -9.41 18.03 14.37
N TYR A 134 -8.32 17.83 13.66
CA TYR A 134 -7.69 18.91 12.88
C TYR A 134 -8.56 19.39 11.73
N SER A 135 -9.35 18.52 11.13
CA SER A 135 -10.25 18.90 10.04
C SER A 135 -11.30 19.94 10.47
N GLN A 136 -11.70 19.94 11.74
CA GLN A 136 -12.65 20.92 12.27
C GLN A 136 -12.10 22.35 12.29
N GLN A 137 -10.78 22.50 12.22
CA GLN A 137 -10.09 23.80 12.21
C GLN A 137 -9.85 24.31 10.78
N LEU A 138 -10.21 23.52 9.76
CA LEU A 138 -10.00 23.83 8.36
C LEU A 138 -11.27 24.38 7.71
N PRO A 139 -11.13 25.26 6.70
CA PRO A 139 -12.27 25.76 5.94
C PRO A 139 -12.88 24.64 5.08
N ASP A 140 -14.18 24.72 4.82
CA ASP A 140 -14.85 23.81 3.88
C ASP A 140 -14.47 24.12 2.42
N VAL A 141 -14.17 25.39 2.13
CA VAL A 141 -13.84 25.88 0.77
C VAL A 141 -12.55 26.69 0.82
N LEU A 142 -11.72 26.52 -0.20
CA LEU A 142 -10.51 27.33 -0.36
C LEU A 142 -10.87 28.80 -0.62
N ASP A 143 -9.95 29.71 -0.29
CA ASP A 143 -10.10 31.11 -0.64
C ASP A 143 -10.27 31.30 -2.16
N GLU A 144 -10.86 32.44 -2.54
CA GLU A 144 -11.23 32.71 -3.94
C GLU A 144 -9.99 32.81 -4.86
N VAL A 145 -8.88 33.33 -4.35
CA VAL A 145 -7.63 33.50 -5.11
C VAL A 145 -7.04 32.14 -5.47
N LEU A 146 -6.97 31.23 -4.48
CA LEU A 146 -6.44 29.87 -4.68
C LEU A 146 -7.37 29.04 -5.55
N THR A 147 -8.69 29.16 -5.34
CA THR A 147 -9.70 28.49 -6.17
C THR A 147 -9.60 28.93 -7.63
N LYS A 148 -9.43 30.23 -7.89
CA LYS A 148 -9.22 30.76 -9.24
C LYS A 148 -7.94 30.20 -9.86
N ARG A 149 -6.83 30.20 -9.12
CA ARG A 149 -5.53 29.67 -9.60
C ARG A 149 -5.63 28.20 -9.98
N ILE A 150 -6.28 27.38 -9.17
CA ILE A 150 -6.51 25.95 -9.45
C ILE A 150 -7.38 25.80 -10.71
N ARG A 151 -8.44 26.59 -10.83
CA ARG A 151 -9.34 26.57 -12.00
C ARG A 151 -8.62 26.94 -13.28
N ASP A 152 -7.79 27.97 -13.24
CA ASP A 152 -7.02 28.44 -14.40
C ASP A 152 -5.99 27.38 -14.87
N GLN A 153 -5.43 26.61 -13.95
CA GLN A 153 -4.48 25.54 -14.22
C GLN A 153 -5.13 24.17 -14.48
N ARG A 154 -6.45 24.04 -14.34
CA ARG A 154 -7.16 22.76 -14.42
C ARG A 154 -6.88 21.98 -15.70
N LYS A 155 -6.85 22.66 -16.86
CA LYS A 155 -6.62 22.01 -18.16
C LYS A 155 -5.19 21.46 -18.27
N ALA A 156 -4.20 22.18 -17.77
CA ALA A 156 -2.82 21.71 -17.73
C ALA A 156 -2.72 20.48 -16.85
N PHE A 157 -3.22 20.53 -15.62
CA PHE A 157 -3.25 19.37 -14.72
C PHE A 157 -3.98 18.16 -15.31
N GLN A 158 -5.11 18.35 -15.98
CA GLN A 158 -5.84 17.25 -16.60
C GLN A 158 -5.04 16.56 -17.71
N ASN A 159 -4.24 17.31 -18.45
CA ASN A 159 -3.38 16.76 -19.49
C ASN A 159 -2.16 16.04 -18.90
N ASP A 160 -1.51 16.65 -17.91
CA ASP A 160 -0.31 16.13 -17.27
C ASP A 160 -0.61 14.86 -16.43
N LEU A 161 -1.81 14.79 -15.83
CA LEU A 161 -2.26 13.65 -15.03
C LEU A 161 -2.97 12.56 -15.85
N ARG A 162 -3.04 12.70 -17.18
CA ARG A 162 -3.67 11.70 -18.03
C ARG A 162 -2.75 10.50 -18.19
N LEU A 163 -3.05 9.44 -17.47
CA LEU A 163 -2.36 8.16 -17.61
C LEU A 163 -2.79 7.46 -18.93
N PRO A 164 -1.88 6.72 -19.56
CA PRO A 164 -2.26 5.82 -20.64
C PRO A 164 -3.25 4.76 -20.13
N PRO A 165 -4.05 4.16 -21.01
CA PRO A 165 -4.92 3.04 -20.61
C PRO A 165 -4.10 1.93 -19.99
N PHE A 166 -4.54 1.44 -18.82
CA PHE A 166 -3.92 0.27 -18.21
C PHE A 166 -4.24 -0.97 -19.04
N GLU A 167 -3.22 -1.67 -19.47
CA GLU A 167 -3.41 -3.02 -20.00
C GLU A 167 -3.59 -4.00 -18.83
N ALA A 168 -4.61 -4.84 -18.94
CA ALA A 168 -4.85 -5.89 -17.95
C ALA A 168 -3.64 -6.83 -17.92
N THR A 169 -2.84 -6.76 -16.87
CA THR A 169 -1.77 -7.72 -16.63
C THR A 169 -2.37 -8.94 -15.92
N MET A 170 -2.21 -10.12 -16.52
CA MET A 170 -2.58 -11.38 -15.86
C MET A 170 -1.63 -11.64 -14.69
N THR A 171 -1.86 -10.98 -13.56
CA THR A 171 -1.05 -11.19 -12.35
C THR A 171 -1.27 -12.56 -11.72
N MET A 172 -2.43 -13.17 -11.93
CA MET A 172 -2.76 -14.52 -11.42
C MET A 172 -2.52 -15.65 -12.42
N GLY A 173 -2.35 -15.36 -13.70
CA GLY A 173 -2.03 -16.38 -14.70
C GLY A 173 -0.58 -16.86 -14.60
N LEU A 174 -0.36 -18.18 -14.74
CA LEU A 174 1.00 -18.74 -14.79
C LEU A 174 1.69 -18.48 -16.13
N ASP A 175 0.91 -18.40 -17.22
CA ASP A 175 1.36 -18.06 -18.57
C ASP A 175 0.16 -17.67 -19.45
N THR A 176 0.39 -16.89 -20.51
CA THR A 176 -0.61 -16.55 -21.52
C THR A 176 -0.89 -17.74 -22.45
N ASP A 177 0.09 -18.61 -22.68
CA ASP A 177 -0.04 -19.85 -23.42
C ASP A 177 -0.56 -20.96 -22.51
N ARG A 178 -1.66 -21.62 -22.91
CA ARG A 178 -2.32 -22.66 -22.12
C ARG A 178 -1.41 -23.86 -21.84
N SER A 179 -0.60 -24.27 -22.82
CA SER A 179 0.31 -25.42 -22.68
C SER A 179 1.43 -25.10 -21.70
N ARG A 180 1.98 -23.89 -21.78
CA ARG A 180 3.00 -23.40 -20.83
C ARG A 180 2.41 -23.21 -19.44
N ALA A 181 1.18 -22.71 -19.33
CA ALA A 181 0.48 -22.56 -18.05
C ALA A 181 0.30 -23.91 -17.35
N LEU A 182 -0.09 -24.96 -18.08
CA LEU A 182 -0.20 -26.33 -17.55
C LEU A 182 1.14 -26.87 -17.09
N TYR A 183 2.20 -26.66 -17.87
CA TYR A 183 3.56 -27.06 -17.48
C TYR A 183 4.01 -26.32 -16.21
N LYS A 184 3.77 -25.02 -16.12
CA LYS A 184 4.09 -24.23 -14.91
C LYS A 184 3.26 -24.69 -13.71
N LEU A 185 1.99 -25.06 -13.90
CA LEU A 185 1.14 -25.59 -12.83
C LEU A 185 1.68 -26.92 -12.28
N GLN A 186 2.14 -27.81 -13.17
CA GLN A 186 2.83 -29.02 -12.74
C GLN A 186 4.08 -28.69 -11.91
N LYS A 187 4.88 -27.74 -12.37
CA LYS A 187 6.07 -27.25 -11.65
C LYS A 187 5.72 -26.67 -10.28
N VAL A 188 4.63 -25.89 -10.16
CA VAL A 188 4.12 -25.39 -8.88
C VAL A 188 3.83 -26.54 -7.92
N THR A 189 3.14 -27.59 -8.41
CA THR A 189 2.81 -28.77 -7.61
C THR A 189 4.07 -29.48 -7.10
N ASP A 190 5.10 -29.57 -7.92
CA ASP A 190 6.37 -30.21 -7.52
C ASP A 190 7.16 -29.34 -6.53
N ILE A 191 7.15 -28.02 -6.70
CA ILE A 191 7.77 -27.07 -5.74
C ILE A 191 7.06 -27.14 -4.39
N LEU A 192 5.73 -27.23 -4.37
CA LEU A 192 4.96 -27.33 -3.12
C LEU A 192 5.30 -28.57 -2.29
N LYS A 193 5.69 -29.68 -2.92
CA LYS A 193 6.17 -30.89 -2.20
C LYS A 193 7.47 -30.65 -1.43
N VAL A 194 8.27 -29.66 -1.86
CA VAL A 194 9.55 -29.31 -1.24
C VAL A 194 9.38 -28.21 -0.19
N LEU A 195 8.44 -27.30 -0.38
CA LEU A 195 8.18 -26.21 0.56
C LEU A 195 7.54 -26.74 1.85
N PRO A 196 7.76 -26.04 3.00
CA PRO A 196 7.30 -26.50 4.31
C PRO A 196 5.77 -26.48 4.51
N GLY A 197 5.01 -25.75 3.69
CA GLY A 197 3.55 -25.68 3.73
C GLY A 197 2.96 -24.98 4.97
N ILE A 198 3.75 -24.15 5.67
CA ILE A 198 3.33 -23.48 6.92
C ILE A 198 2.86 -22.05 6.71
N ASP A 199 2.92 -21.54 5.50
CA ASP A 199 2.48 -20.19 5.09
C ASP A 199 2.93 -19.06 6.03
N CYS A 200 4.19 -19.11 6.47
CA CYS A 200 4.73 -18.21 7.52
C CYS A 200 5.04 -16.79 7.04
N GLY A 201 4.99 -16.51 5.75
CA GLY A 201 5.26 -15.18 5.18
C GLY A 201 6.71 -14.68 5.25
N LEU A 202 7.63 -15.38 5.92
CA LEU A 202 9.02 -14.95 6.15
C LEU A 202 9.84 -14.75 4.87
N CYS A 203 9.44 -15.38 3.76
CA CYS A 203 10.07 -15.21 2.45
C CYS A 203 9.58 -13.97 1.67
N GLY A 204 8.59 -13.24 2.20
CA GLY A 204 7.93 -12.13 1.54
C GLY A 204 6.70 -12.51 0.72
N SER A 205 6.47 -13.81 0.46
CA SER A 205 5.23 -14.29 -0.17
C SER A 205 4.19 -14.63 0.90
N PRO A 206 2.90 -14.32 0.71
CA PRO A 206 1.86 -14.53 1.72
C PRO A 206 1.62 -16.02 2.03
N THR A 207 1.80 -16.89 1.05
CA THR A 207 1.64 -18.34 1.20
C THR A 207 2.77 -19.09 0.52
N CYS A 208 3.00 -20.35 0.90
CA CYS A 208 3.93 -21.24 0.19
C CYS A 208 3.50 -21.49 -1.26
N LYS A 209 2.20 -21.47 -1.54
CA LYS A 209 1.65 -21.57 -2.90
C LYS A 209 2.05 -20.36 -3.74
N SER A 210 1.90 -19.14 -3.22
CA SER A 210 2.31 -17.92 -3.92
C SER A 210 3.80 -17.93 -4.24
N LEU A 211 4.65 -18.36 -3.29
CA LEU A 211 6.07 -18.51 -3.56
C LEU A 211 6.35 -19.56 -4.67
N ALA A 212 5.63 -20.68 -4.66
CA ALA A 212 5.79 -21.70 -5.68
C ALA A 212 5.38 -21.21 -7.08
N GLU A 213 4.32 -20.43 -7.17
CA GLU A 213 3.86 -19.78 -8.40
C GLU A 213 4.89 -18.77 -8.93
N ASP A 214 5.45 -17.93 -8.07
CA ASP A 214 6.50 -16.98 -8.43
C ASP A 214 7.78 -17.68 -8.91
N ILE A 215 8.15 -18.79 -8.28
CA ILE A 215 9.27 -19.62 -8.74
C ILE A 215 8.97 -20.23 -10.12
N ALA A 216 7.74 -20.70 -10.34
CA ALA A 216 7.35 -21.27 -11.63
C ALA A 216 7.32 -20.21 -12.74
N ARG A 217 7.03 -18.95 -12.41
CA ARG A 217 7.13 -17.80 -13.32
C ARG A 217 8.59 -17.33 -13.54
N GLY A 218 9.53 -17.77 -12.72
CA GLY A 218 10.92 -17.30 -12.74
C GLY A 218 11.17 -16.00 -11.99
N GLN A 219 10.22 -15.55 -11.20
CA GLN A 219 10.28 -14.30 -10.41
C GLN A 219 10.88 -14.51 -9.02
N ALA A 220 10.92 -15.75 -8.53
CA ALA A 220 11.46 -16.12 -7.24
C ALA A 220 12.32 -17.40 -7.31
N SER A 221 12.94 -17.77 -6.18
CA SER A 221 13.69 -19.00 -6.05
C SER A 221 13.47 -19.70 -4.70
N LEU A 222 13.68 -21.01 -4.62
CA LEU A 222 13.62 -21.78 -3.37
C LEU A 222 14.55 -21.23 -2.29
N LYS A 223 15.62 -20.56 -2.68
CA LYS A 223 16.56 -19.89 -1.75
C LYS A 223 15.93 -18.78 -0.92
N GLN A 224 14.78 -18.26 -1.30
CA GLN A 224 14.06 -17.24 -0.53
C GLN A 224 13.33 -17.83 0.67
N CYS A 225 12.98 -19.14 0.65
CA CYS A 225 12.34 -19.78 1.78
C CYS A 225 13.30 -19.85 2.98
N VAL A 226 12.99 -19.06 4.01
CA VAL A 226 13.81 -18.97 5.24
C VAL A 226 13.80 -20.30 5.99
N VAL A 227 12.67 -21.00 6.03
CA VAL A 227 12.53 -22.30 6.71
C VAL A 227 13.40 -23.37 6.05
N LEU A 228 13.45 -23.41 4.71
CA LEU A 228 14.36 -24.33 4.01
C LEU A 228 15.84 -24.00 4.25
N LYS A 229 16.19 -22.71 4.31
CA LYS A 229 17.55 -22.29 4.69
C LYS A 229 17.93 -22.77 6.08
N LEU A 230 17.03 -22.63 7.06
CA LEU A 230 17.26 -23.05 8.43
C LEU A 230 17.37 -24.59 8.54
N ARG A 231 16.54 -25.34 7.80
CA ARG A 231 16.62 -26.82 7.76
C ARG A 231 17.91 -27.30 7.13
N ASN A 232 18.44 -26.60 6.15
CA ASN A 232 19.67 -26.95 5.46
C ASN A 232 20.93 -26.39 6.16
N ALA A 233 20.77 -25.48 7.13
CA ALA A 233 21.87 -24.98 7.95
C ALA A 233 22.27 -26.05 8.97
N GLN A 234 23.28 -26.84 8.62
CA GLN A 234 23.79 -27.97 9.45
C GLN A 234 24.51 -27.54 10.73
N SER A 235 24.57 -26.27 11.08
CA SER A 235 25.25 -25.81 12.29
C SER A 235 24.37 -24.86 13.12
N SER A 236 24.27 -25.18 14.41
CA SER A 236 23.65 -24.31 15.46
C SER A 236 24.25 -22.89 15.50
N SER A 237 25.48 -22.73 15.01
CA SER A 237 26.18 -21.43 14.92
C SER A 237 25.51 -20.39 14.00
N SER A 238 24.64 -20.84 13.07
CA SER A 238 23.90 -19.94 12.19
C SER A 238 22.66 -19.35 12.85
N LEU A 239 22.04 -20.08 13.77
CA LEU A 239 20.87 -19.64 14.53
C LEU A 239 21.28 -18.65 15.64
N SER A 240 22.38 -18.87 16.34
CA SER A 240 22.89 -17.96 17.36
C SER A 240 23.32 -16.60 16.80
N ARG A 241 23.70 -16.52 15.52
CA ARG A 241 23.96 -15.23 14.85
C ARG A 241 22.69 -14.40 14.58
N ILE A 242 21.54 -15.05 14.42
CA ILE A 242 20.27 -14.39 14.09
C ILE A 242 19.47 -14.09 15.36
N TRP A 243 19.47 -14.99 16.33
CA TRP A 243 18.60 -14.94 17.51
C TRP A 243 19.35 -14.74 18.84
N GLY A 244 20.69 -14.65 18.82
CA GLY A 244 21.50 -14.66 20.03
C GLY A 244 21.69 -16.08 20.59
N ASP A 245 22.60 -16.21 21.54
CA ASP A 245 22.87 -17.48 22.19
C ASP A 245 21.77 -17.79 23.21
N PRO A 246 21.00 -18.89 23.04
CA PRO A 246 19.92 -19.23 23.98
C PRO A 246 20.43 -19.48 25.41
N ALA A 247 21.72 -19.74 25.61
CA ALA A 247 22.33 -19.91 26.93
C ALA A 247 22.45 -18.59 27.75
N ARG A 248 22.17 -17.40 27.13
CA ARG A 248 22.23 -16.11 27.83
C ARG A 248 20.89 -15.63 28.39
N VAL A 249 19.81 -16.39 28.25
CA VAL A 249 18.47 -15.99 28.71
C VAL A 249 18.18 -16.46 30.14
N GLU A 250 19.03 -17.25 30.74
CA GLU A 250 18.83 -17.78 32.12
C GLU A 250 19.36 -16.88 33.26
N ASP A 251 19.97 -15.72 32.94
CA ASP A 251 20.53 -14.78 33.92
C ASP A 251 19.84 -13.40 33.97
N VAL A 252 18.50 -13.34 33.74
CA VAL A 252 17.70 -12.10 33.93
C VAL A 252 16.51 -12.38 34.84
#